data_d7ba679b28a990867b99b0065a4d4294
#
_entry.id   d7ba679b28a990867b99b0065a4d4294
#
_cell.length_a   1.000
_cell.length_b   1.000
_cell.length_c   1.000
_cell.angle_alpha   90.00
_cell.angle_beta   90.00
_cell.angle_gamma   90.00
#
_symmetry.space_group_name_H-M   'P 1'
#
loop_
_entity.id
_entity.type
_entity.pdbx_description
1 polymer ?
#
loop_
_entity_poly.entity_id
_entity_poly.type
_entity_poly.pdbx_seq_one_letter_code
_entity_poly.pdbx_strand_id
1 'polypeptide(L)'
;MADCRFITEYPPLVRHRQELKDAARARRTRLAIALPLLALLAFGAFSMSPQFGVFAAAVGAGVLFFLGLPGGSSVDAGALAGVEGEVTALERLKTLPDDFLLFNRVKLPDGQLPNGWRELDFVVAGPTGLWIVEVKNTPGHVYVQPDERHWPLARRGCCGSRPNWNAVENPIPQARAQVDSLRRWLLQQGIAVDPKPLICLSHSEVALDNADASPVPVVVRDQLAETIESGRPSALPGGLFEVLSRLGRSGGEALERAA
;
A
#
# COMPACT_ATOMS: atom_id res chain seq x y z
N MET A 1 -11.45 -17.41 -7.75
CA MET A 1 -10.99 -16.16 -7.10
C MET A 1 -11.37 -16.22 -5.63
N ALA A 2 -10.43 -15.92 -4.74
CA ALA A 2 -10.67 -15.95 -3.29
C ALA A 2 -11.90 -15.15 -2.89
N ASP A 3 -12.64 -15.64 -1.87
CA ASP A 3 -13.78 -14.90 -1.32
C ASP A 3 -13.28 -13.67 -0.54
N CYS A 4 -13.41 -12.51 -1.16
CA CYS A 4 -12.89 -11.22 -0.68
C CYS A 4 -13.95 -10.44 0.12
N ARG A 5 -14.69 -11.07 1.01
CA ARG A 5 -15.83 -10.47 1.75
C ARG A 5 -15.46 -9.31 2.67
N PHE A 6 -14.18 -9.17 3.04
CA PHE A 6 -13.74 -8.25 4.08
C PHE A 6 -12.55 -7.40 3.65
N ILE A 7 -12.67 -6.77 2.48
CA ILE A 7 -11.65 -5.84 2.00
C ILE A 7 -11.99 -4.43 2.45
N THR A 8 -11.13 -3.89 3.29
CA THR A 8 -11.19 -2.49 3.76
C THR A 8 -10.48 -1.58 2.75
N GLU A 9 -11.08 -0.45 2.42
CA GLU A 9 -10.43 0.56 1.60
C GLU A 9 -9.17 1.13 2.28
N TYR A 10 -8.26 1.64 1.47
CA TYR A 10 -7.00 2.24 1.92
C TYR A 10 -7.18 3.76 2.11
N PRO A 11 -7.32 4.27 3.35
CA PRO A 11 -7.60 5.69 3.59
C PRO A 11 -6.58 6.65 2.96
N PRO A 12 -5.25 6.39 2.99
CA PRO A 12 -4.28 7.25 2.30
C PRO A 12 -4.53 7.34 0.80
N LEU A 13 -4.91 6.24 0.16
CA LEU A 13 -5.19 6.19 -1.27
C LEU A 13 -6.49 6.94 -1.60
N VAL A 14 -7.52 6.79 -0.76
CA VAL A 14 -8.80 7.50 -0.91
C VAL A 14 -8.57 9.01 -0.78
N ARG A 15 -7.84 9.45 0.25
CA ARG A 15 -7.47 10.86 0.45
C ARG A 15 -6.67 11.40 -0.73
N HIS A 16 -5.64 10.69 -1.16
CA HIS A 16 -4.82 11.10 -2.31
C HIS A 16 -5.66 11.24 -3.59
N ARG A 17 -6.53 10.27 -3.89
CA ARG A 17 -7.45 10.36 -5.04
C ARG A 17 -8.39 11.55 -4.94
N GLN A 18 -8.89 11.85 -3.74
CA GLN A 18 -9.76 12.99 -3.51
C GLN A 18 -9.01 14.30 -3.72
N GLU A 19 -7.82 14.45 -3.14
CA GLU A 19 -6.96 15.63 -3.33
C GLU A 19 -6.62 15.87 -4.80
N LEU A 20 -6.30 14.82 -5.56
CA LEU A 20 -6.05 14.94 -7.00
C LEU A 20 -7.28 15.42 -7.77
N LYS A 21 -8.48 14.91 -7.43
CA LYS A 21 -9.75 15.37 -8.03
C LYS A 21 -10.03 16.82 -7.71
N ASP A 22 -9.82 17.23 -6.46
CA ASP A 22 -10.08 18.59 -6.01
C ASP A 22 -9.06 19.57 -6.60
N ALA A 23 -7.78 19.18 -6.66
CA ALA A 23 -6.75 19.96 -7.35
C ALA A 23 -7.03 20.11 -8.85
N ALA A 24 -7.47 19.04 -9.53
CA ALA A 24 -7.86 19.09 -10.93
C ALA A 24 -9.09 19.98 -11.16
N ARG A 25 -10.09 19.92 -10.27
CA ARG A 25 -11.28 20.77 -10.31
C ARG A 25 -10.89 22.24 -10.09
N ALA A 26 -10.12 22.56 -9.05
CA ALA A 26 -9.62 23.90 -8.76
C ALA A 26 -8.80 24.47 -9.94
N ARG A 27 -7.94 23.66 -10.55
CA ARG A 27 -7.17 24.02 -11.75
C ARG A 27 -8.09 24.38 -12.92
N ARG A 28 -9.11 23.55 -13.21
CA ARG A 28 -10.10 23.81 -14.27
C ARG A 28 -10.84 25.13 -14.02
N THR A 29 -11.26 25.38 -12.80
CA THR A 29 -11.96 26.63 -12.43
C THR A 29 -11.05 27.85 -12.60
N ARG A 30 -9.78 27.78 -12.14
CA ARG A 30 -8.80 28.88 -12.33
C ARG A 30 -8.57 29.19 -13.80
N LEU A 31 -8.38 28.16 -14.63
CA LEU A 31 -8.19 28.33 -16.07
C LEU A 31 -9.45 28.85 -16.77
N ALA A 32 -10.64 28.39 -16.39
CA ALA A 32 -11.91 28.85 -16.96
C ALA A 32 -12.17 30.35 -16.68
N ILE A 33 -11.68 30.86 -15.55
CA ILE A 33 -11.78 32.29 -15.22
C ILE A 33 -10.64 33.08 -15.88
N ALA A 34 -9.40 32.58 -15.81
CA ALA A 34 -8.24 33.30 -16.30
C ALA A 34 -8.21 33.42 -17.82
N LEU A 35 -8.58 32.39 -18.56
CA LEU A 35 -8.56 32.38 -20.03
C LEU A 35 -9.34 33.54 -20.65
N PRO A 36 -10.64 33.76 -20.33
CA PRO A 36 -11.42 34.85 -20.92
C PRO A 36 -10.90 36.26 -20.50
N LEU A 37 -10.42 36.38 -19.24
CA LEU A 37 -9.86 37.62 -18.75
C LEU A 37 -8.56 38.00 -19.48
N LEU A 38 -7.66 37.03 -19.65
CA LEU A 38 -6.41 37.25 -20.37
C LEU A 38 -6.64 37.50 -21.87
N ALA A 39 -7.63 36.82 -22.47
CA ALA A 39 -8.03 37.09 -23.85
C ALA A 39 -8.55 38.54 -24.04
N LEU A 40 -9.40 39.01 -23.11
CA LEU A 40 -9.90 40.41 -23.12
C LEU A 40 -8.75 41.43 -22.97
N LEU A 41 -7.83 41.17 -22.03
CA LEU A 41 -6.66 42.03 -21.82
C LEU A 41 -5.74 42.08 -23.06
N ALA A 42 -5.46 40.90 -23.65
CA ALA A 42 -4.65 40.83 -24.87
C ALA A 42 -5.32 41.55 -26.06
N PHE A 43 -6.63 41.38 -26.23
CA PHE A 43 -7.42 42.04 -27.26
C PHE A 43 -7.39 43.59 -27.08
N GLY A 44 -7.62 44.07 -25.85
CA GLY A 44 -7.54 45.50 -25.53
C GLY A 44 -6.16 46.08 -25.79
N ALA A 45 -5.09 45.39 -25.36
CA ALA A 45 -3.71 45.80 -25.62
C ALA A 45 -3.37 45.82 -27.11
N PHE A 46 -3.85 44.82 -27.87
CA PHE A 46 -3.67 44.76 -29.33
C PHE A 46 -4.37 45.92 -30.06
N SER A 47 -5.54 46.33 -29.56
CA SER A 47 -6.29 47.49 -30.09
C SER A 47 -5.55 48.83 -29.89
N MET A 48 -4.69 48.92 -28.87
CA MET A 48 -3.85 50.11 -28.62
C MET A 48 -2.58 50.11 -29.49
N SER A 49 -1.89 48.98 -29.55
CA SER A 49 -0.71 48.74 -30.40
C SER A 49 -0.42 47.24 -30.53
N PRO A 50 -0.06 46.75 -31.73
CA PRO A 50 0.30 45.35 -31.94
C PRO A 50 1.43 44.88 -31.01
N GLN A 51 2.39 45.73 -30.69
CA GLN A 51 3.52 45.41 -29.81
C GLN A 51 3.07 45.18 -28.38
N PHE A 52 2.15 45.98 -27.86
CA PHE A 52 1.56 45.76 -26.53
C PHE A 52 0.71 44.50 -26.48
N GLY A 53 0.00 44.17 -27.57
CA GLY A 53 -0.78 42.93 -27.68
C GLY A 53 0.10 41.70 -27.59
N VAL A 54 1.24 41.66 -28.29
CA VAL A 54 2.20 40.54 -28.22
C VAL A 54 2.80 40.41 -26.82
N PHE A 55 3.16 41.52 -26.17
CA PHE A 55 3.67 41.49 -24.81
C PHE A 55 2.61 40.96 -23.81
N ALA A 56 1.39 41.47 -23.88
CA ALA A 56 0.29 41.02 -23.03
C ALA A 56 -0.02 39.50 -23.21
N ALA A 57 0.03 39.01 -24.45
CA ALA A 57 -0.16 37.58 -24.75
C ALA A 57 0.97 36.72 -24.14
N ALA A 58 2.23 37.15 -24.22
CA ALA A 58 3.36 36.46 -23.64
C ALA A 58 3.27 36.40 -22.11
N VAL A 59 2.91 37.49 -21.45
CA VAL A 59 2.67 37.53 -19.99
C VAL A 59 1.50 36.63 -19.63
N GLY A 60 0.40 36.69 -20.40
CA GLY A 60 -0.76 35.81 -20.21
C GLY A 60 -0.43 34.34 -20.31
N ALA A 61 0.40 33.92 -21.26
CA ALA A 61 0.89 32.56 -21.40
C ALA A 61 1.69 32.11 -20.18
N GLY A 62 2.56 32.99 -19.64
CA GLY A 62 3.29 32.74 -18.40
C GLY A 62 2.34 32.51 -17.18
N VAL A 63 1.33 33.37 -17.04
CA VAL A 63 0.33 33.26 -15.97
C VAL A 63 -0.46 31.96 -16.12
N LEU A 64 -0.88 31.59 -17.33
CA LEU A 64 -1.59 30.34 -17.57
C LEU A 64 -0.73 29.12 -17.28
N PHE A 65 0.56 29.18 -17.59
CA PHE A 65 1.51 28.13 -17.24
C PHE A 65 1.56 27.93 -15.71
N PHE A 66 1.74 28.99 -14.92
CA PHE A 66 1.75 28.90 -13.45
C PHE A 66 0.42 28.43 -12.87
N LEU A 67 -0.71 28.93 -13.37
CA LEU A 67 -2.05 28.47 -12.94
C LEU A 67 -2.33 27.02 -13.34
N GLY A 68 -1.64 26.53 -14.36
CA GLY A 68 -1.73 25.18 -14.87
C GLY A 68 -0.88 24.17 -14.11
N LEU A 69 0.05 24.60 -13.25
CA LEU A 69 0.88 23.68 -12.46
C LEU A 69 0.02 22.84 -11.51
N PRO A 70 0.31 21.54 -11.38
CA PRO A 70 -0.39 20.68 -10.42
C PRO A 70 -0.08 21.15 -9.00
N GLY A 71 -1.09 21.18 -8.15
CA GLY A 71 -0.90 21.33 -6.71
C GLY A 71 -0.18 20.10 -6.13
N GLY A 72 0.67 20.30 -5.12
CA GLY A 72 1.28 19.20 -4.37
C GLY A 72 0.22 18.41 -3.59
N SER A 73 0.45 17.10 -3.42
CA SER A 73 -0.34 16.27 -2.50
C SER A 73 0.15 16.48 -1.07
N SER A 74 -0.76 16.52 -0.10
CA SER A 74 -0.44 16.56 1.32
C SER A 74 -0.14 15.16 1.88
N VAL A 75 -0.46 14.11 1.11
CA VAL A 75 -0.27 12.72 1.55
C VAL A 75 1.21 12.36 1.49
N ASP A 76 1.72 11.79 2.58
CA ASP A 76 3.10 11.32 2.66
C ASP A 76 3.40 10.27 1.57
N ALA A 77 4.48 10.52 0.81
CA ALA A 77 4.91 9.62 -0.26
C ALA A 77 5.27 8.22 0.24
N GLY A 78 5.80 8.11 1.47
CA GLY A 78 6.09 6.83 2.11
C GLY A 78 4.83 6.04 2.41
N ALA A 79 3.79 6.72 2.94
CA ALA A 79 2.49 6.10 3.19
C ALA A 79 1.81 5.64 1.89
N LEU A 80 1.92 6.42 0.81
CA LEU A 80 1.40 6.03 -0.49
C LEU A 80 2.13 4.81 -1.06
N ALA A 81 3.46 4.80 -0.97
CA ALA A 81 4.25 3.66 -1.42
C ALA A 81 3.90 2.38 -0.64
N GLY A 82 3.69 2.48 0.67
CA GLY A 82 3.21 1.35 1.49
C GLY A 82 1.88 0.81 0.98
N VAL A 83 0.89 1.69 0.81
CA VAL A 83 -0.44 1.30 0.29
C VAL A 83 -0.38 0.73 -1.12
N GLU A 84 0.47 1.25 -2.00
CA GLU A 84 0.67 0.71 -3.35
C GLU A 84 1.18 -0.73 -3.30
N GLY A 85 2.11 -1.01 -2.39
CA GLY A 85 2.60 -2.37 -2.14
C GLY A 85 1.50 -3.32 -1.69
N GLU A 86 0.66 -2.90 -0.74
CA GLU A 86 -0.47 -3.69 -0.26
C GLU A 86 -1.51 -3.92 -1.38
N VAL A 87 -1.87 -2.89 -2.17
CA VAL A 87 -2.80 -3.04 -3.31
C VAL A 87 -2.26 -4.05 -4.32
N THR A 88 -0.97 -3.98 -4.61
CA THR A 88 -0.33 -4.91 -5.55
C THR A 88 -0.33 -6.35 -5.03
N ALA A 89 -0.06 -6.55 -3.74
CA ALA A 89 -0.15 -7.86 -3.09
C ALA A 89 -1.61 -8.37 -3.07
N LEU A 90 -2.59 -7.49 -2.79
CA LEU A 90 -4.01 -7.83 -2.81
C LEU A 90 -4.45 -8.37 -4.17
N GLU A 91 -4.04 -7.74 -5.28
CA GLU A 91 -4.40 -8.20 -6.62
C GLU A 91 -3.85 -9.61 -6.91
N ARG A 92 -2.68 -9.96 -6.36
CA ARG A 92 -2.16 -11.32 -6.44
C ARG A 92 -2.91 -12.30 -5.52
N LEU A 93 -3.25 -11.90 -4.31
CA LEU A 93 -4.02 -12.74 -3.40
C LEU A 93 -5.44 -13.03 -3.91
N LYS A 94 -6.04 -12.14 -4.67
CA LYS A 94 -7.34 -12.37 -5.32
C LYS A 94 -7.30 -13.49 -6.37
N THR A 95 -6.14 -13.87 -6.87
CA THR A 95 -6.02 -14.99 -7.81
C THR A 95 -6.11 -16.38 -7.16
N LEU A 96 -6.04 -16.44 -5.82
CA LEU A 96 -6.25 -17.69 -5.08
C LEU A 96 -7.63 -18.31 -5.39
N PRO A 97 -7.78 -19.63 -5.32
CA PRO A 97 -9.04 -20.34 -5.47
C PRO A 97 -10.16 -19.88 -4.53
N ASP A 98 -11.41 -20.25 -4.82
CA ASP A 98 -12.62 -19.81 -4.09
C ASP A 98 -12.71 -20.36 -2.66
N ASP A 99 -11.95 -21.39 -2.33
CA ASP A 99 -11.86 -21.99 -1.01
C ASP A 99 -10.90 -21.26 -0.06
N PHE A 100 -10.33 -20.13 -0.53
CA PHE A 100 -9.59 -19.20 0.31
C PHE A 100 -10.44 -17.99 0.69
N LEU A 101 -10.37 -17.58 1.96
CA LEU A 101 -10.91 -16.34 2.48
C LEU A 101 -9.78 -15.33 2.69
N LEU A 102 -10.01 -14.11 2.25
CA LEU A 102 -9.04 -13.03 2.28
C LEU A 102 -9.56 -11.85 3.11
N PHE A 103 -8.74 -11.43 4.07
CA PHE A 103 -8.96 -10.23 4.89
C PHE A 103 -7.73 -9.32 4.75
N ASN A 104 -7.95 -8.03 4.54
CA ASN A 104 -6.88 -7.05 4.56
C ASN A 104 -7.04 -6.09 5.74
N ARG A 105 -5.91 -5.53 6.19
CA ARG A 105 -5.83 -4.50 7.23
C ARG A 105 -6.61 -4.87 8.49
N VAL A 106 -6.37 -6.09 8.95
CA VAL A 106 -7.03 -6.63 10.13
C VAL A 106 -6.44 -5.99 11.39
N LYS A 107 -7.27 -5.35 12.20
CA LYS A 107 -6.87 -4.77 13.48
C LYS A 107 -7.17 -5.71 14.62
N LEU A 108 -6.11 -6.14 15.29
CA LEU A 108 -6.19 -6.99 16.50
C LEU A 108 -6.02 -6.15 17.75
N PRO A 109 -6.82 -6.34 18.80
CA PRO A 109 -6.50 -5.81 20.11
C PRO A 109 -5.14 -6.36 20.58
N ASP A 110 -4.22 -5.48 20.93
CA ASP A 110 -2.90 -5.86 21.44
C ASP A 110 -2.50 -4.89 22.58
N GLY A 111 -2.73 -5.32 23.82
CA GLY A 111 -2.40 -4.52 25.01
C GLY A 111 -0.90 -4.32 25.23
N GLN A 112 -0.03 -4.94 24.43
CA GLN A 112 1.42 -4.72 24.49
C GLN A 112 1.86 -3.49 23.67
N LEU A 113 0.97 -2.97 22.80
CA LEU A 113 1.25 -1.80 21.99
C LEU A 113 0.65 -0.53 22.62
N PRO A 114 1.35 0.62 22.52
CA PRO A 114 0.87 1.89 23.09
C PRO A 114 -0.48 2.35 22.54
N ASN A 115 -0.77 2.02 21.27
CA ASN A 115 -2.04 2.34 20.61
C ASN A 115 -3.14 1.30 20.88
N GLY A 116 -2.83 0.22 21.59
CA GLY A 116 -3.77 -0.87 21.91
C GLY A 116 -4.11 -1.81 20.75
N TRP A 117 -3.53 -1.62 19.55
CA TRP A 117 -3.88 -2.35 18.35
C TRP A 117 -2.65 -2.76 17.55
N ARG A 118 -2.71 -3.96 16.96
CA ARG A 118 -1.78 -4.44 15.94
C ARG A 118 -2.51 -4.56 14.61
N GLU A 119 -1.98 -3.93 13.57
CA GLU A 119 -2.49 -4.09 12.21
C GLU A 119 -1.75 -5.27 11.54
N LEU A 120 -2.52 -6.12 10.85
CA LEU A 120 -2.03 -7.18 9.98
C LEU A 120 -2.39 -6.79 8.55
N ASP A 121 -1.42 -6.79 7.64
CA ASP A 121 -1.67 -6.39 6.26
C ASP A 121 -2.68 -7.33 5.60
N PHE A 122 -2.42 -8.65 5.66
CA PHE A 122 -3.37 -9.65 5.20
C PHE A 122 -3.45 -10.86 6.12
N VAL A 123 -4.66 -11.40 6.23
CA VAL A 123 -4.94 -12.72 6.80
C VAL A 123 -5.62 -13.54 5.72
N VAL A 124 -5.07 -14.72 5.40
CA VAL A 124 -5.58 -15.63 4.39
C VAL A 124 -5.87 -16.98 5.04
N ALA A 125 -7.10 -17.46 4.93
CA ALA A 125 -7.53 -18.73 5.49
C ALA A 125 -8.04 -19.65 4.38
N GLY A 126 -7.53 -20.87 4.30
CA GLY A 126 -7.88 -21.81 3.24
C GLY A 126 -7.37 -23.23 3.49
N PRO A 127 -7.39 -24.10 2.47
CA PRO A 127 -7.00 -25.51 2.59
C PRO A 127 -5.57 -25.74 3.11
N THR A 128 -4.70 -24.78 2.88
CA THR A 128 -3.28 -24.82 3.32
C THR A 128 -3.06 -24.21 4.69
N GLY A 129 -4.12 -23.78 5.38
CA GLY A 129 -4.08 -23.25 6.74
C GLY A 129 -4.40 -21.76 6.84
N LEU A 130 -3.98 -21.17 7.96
CA LEU A 130 -4.15 -19.73 8.25
C LEU A 130 -2.81 -19.04 8.03
N TRP A 131 -2.77 -18.08 7.13
CA TRP A 131 -1.57 -17.32 6.79
C TRP A 131 -1.69 -15.86 7.22
N ILE A 132 -0.58 -15.29 7.67
CA ILE A 132 -0.41 -13.85 7.86
C ILE A 132 0.64 -13.38 6.87
N VAL A 133 0.27 -12.45 6.00
CA VAL A 133 1.18 -11.87 5.01
C VAL A 133 1.56 -10.47 5.43
N GLU A 134 2.83 -10.26 5.70
CA GLU A 134 3.43 -8.93 5.90
C GLU A 134 3.97 -8.43 4.56
N VAL A 135 3.61 -7.21 4.18
CA VAL A 135 3.98 -6.63 2.88
C VAL A 135 5.02 -5.52 3.05
N LYS A 136 6.06 -5.58 2.25
CA LYS A 136 7.07 -4.52 2.16
C LYS A 136 7.24 -4.07 0.71
N ASN A 137 6.97 -2.80 0.43
CA ASN A 137 7.14 -2.21 -0.91
C ASN A 137 8.53 -1.56 -1.03
N THR A 138 9.53 -2.37 -1.32
CA THR A 138 10.93 -1.93 -1.37
C THR A 138 11.53 -2.22 -2.74
N PRO A 139 11.91 -1.20 -3.54
CA PRO A 139 12.59 -1.40 -4.82
C PRO A 139 14.07 -1.75 -4.62
N GLY A 140 14.59 -2.63 -5.46
CA GLY A 140 16.01 -2.97 -5.50
C GLY A 140 16.30 -4.41 -5.15
N HIS A 141 17.57 -4.74 -4.98
CA HIS A 141 18.03 -6.09 -4.70
C HIS A 141 18.24 -6.26 -3.19
N VAL A 142 17.41 -7.07 -2.55
CA VAL A 142 17.38 -7.32 -1.11
C VAL A 142 18.15 -8.62 -0.81
N TYR A 143 19.14 -8.53 0.08
CA TYR A 143 19.89 -9.68 0.57
C TYR A 143 19.34 -10.10 1.93
N VAL A 144 18.63 -11.22 1.97
CA VAL A 144 17.99 -11.72 3.18
C VAL A 144 19.04 -12.19 4.19
N GLN A 145 19.04 -11.59 5.37
CA GLN A 145 19.90 -11.93 6.50
C GLN A 145 19.04 -12.13 7.75
N PRO A 146 18.54 -13.35 8.01
CA PRO A 146 17.51 -13.59 9.02
C PRO A 146 17.86 -13.13 10.44
N ASP A 147 19.13 -13.21 10.80
CA ASP A 147 19.63 -12.92 12.15
C ASP A 147 20.05 -11.44 12.32
N GLU A 148 20.12 -10.69 11.22
CA GLU A 148 20.51 -9.29 11.25
C GLU A 148 19.29 -8.37 11.43
N ARG A 149 19.49 -7.25 12.11
CA ARG A 149 18.44 -6.24 12.30
C ARG A 149 18.01 -5.56 11.00
N HIS A 150 18.94 -5.44 10.06
CA HIS A 150 18.72 -4.80 8.77
C HIS A 150 19.28 -5.67 7.66
N TRP A 151 18.52 -5.76 6.57
CA TRP A 151 18.94 -6.44 5.36
C TRP A 151 19.60 -5.47 4.39
N PRO A 152 20.77 -5.81 3.81
CA PRO A 152 21.37 -5.00 2.76
C PRO A 152 20.47 -4.88 1.55
N LEU A 153 20.39 -3.66 1.00
CA LEU A 153 19.59 -3.31 -0.16
C LEU A 153 20.45 -2.59 -1.18
N ALA A 154 20.66 -3.19 -2.34
CA ALA A 154 21.31 -2.56 -3.48
C ALA A 154 20.28 -1.94 -4.42
N ARG A 155 20.36 -0.64 -4.66
CA ARG A 155 19.54 0.07 -5.68
C ARG A 155 20.40 0.42 -6.89
N ARG A 156 19.83 0.32 -8.09
CA ARG A 156 20.52 0.77 -9.30
C ARG A 156 20.89 2.24 -9.18
N GLY A 157 22.16 2.56 -9.42
CA GLY A 157 22.60 3.95 -9.54
C GLY A 157 22.06 4.59 -10.83
N CYS A 158 21.88 5.90 -10.84
CA CYS A 158 21.55 6.64 -12.05
C CYS A 158 22.64 6.50 -13.10
N CYS A 159 22.27 6.34 -14.37
CA CYS A 159 23.15 6.42 -15.55
C CYS A 159 24.36 5.45 -15.54
N GLY A 160 24.16 4.21 -15.01
CA GLY A 160 25.21 3.20 -15.00
C GLY A 160 26.28 3.39 -13.91
N SER A 161 26.00 4.24 -12.93
CA SER A 161 26.84 4.40 -11.75
C SER A 161 26.80 3.15 -10.84
N ARG A 162 27.75 3.08 -9.89
CA ARG A 162 27.80 1.98 -8.90
C ARG A 162 26.48 1.84 -8.14
N PRO A 163 26.10 0.62 -7.73
CA PRO A 163 24.90 0.43 -6.90
C PRO A 163 24.97 1.31 -5.65
N ASN A 164 23.84 1.94 -5.33
CA ASN A 164 23.68 2.65 -4.07
C ASN A 164 23.22 1.64 -3.01
N TRP A 165 24.07 1.46 -1.98
CA TRP A 165 23.77 0.56 -0.88
C TRP A 165 22.98 1.26 0.20
N ASN A 166 21.89 0.65 0.60
CA ASN A 166 21.02 1.05 1.68
C ASN A 166 20.75 -0.17 2.58
N ALA A 167 19.87 0.01 3.54
CA ALA A 167 19.38 -1.07 4.38
C ALA A 167 17.87 -0.98 4.51
N VAL A 168 17.23 -2.13 4.63
CA VAL A 168 15.80 -2.27 4.97
C VAL A 168 15.68 -3.01 6.29
N GLU A 169 14.76 -2.60 7.14
CA GLU A 169 14.52 -3.27 8.41
C GLU A 169 14.06 -4.72 8.17
N ASN A 170 14.61 -5.66 8.95
CA ASN A 170 14.26 -7.06 8.87
C ASN A 170 12.78 -7.26 9.28
N PRO A 171 11.91 -7.74 8.37
CA PRO A 171 10.47 -7.89 8.66
C PRO A 171 10.13 -9.16 9.45
N ILE A 172 11.08 -10.09 9.66
CA ILE A 172 10.84 -11.36 10.35
C ILE A 172 10.33 -11.16 11.79
N PRO A 173 10.93 -10.30 12.62
CA PRO A 173 10.42 -10.03 13.97
C PRO A 173 8.99 -9.50 13.96
N GLN A 174 8.64 -8.63 13.02
CA GLN A 174 7.29 -8.09 12.86
C GLN A 174 6.31 -9.21 12.50
N ALA A 175 6.60 -10.00 11.49
CA ALA A 175 5.75 -11.11 11.05
C ALA A 175 5.51 -12.15 12.18
N ARG A 176 6.53 -12.48 12.95
CA ARG A 176 6.41 -13.36 14.12
C ARG A 176 5.52 -12.75 15.21
N ALA A 177 5.71 -11.47 15.54
CA ALA A 177 4.89 -10.79 16.53
C ALA A 177 3.41 -10.71 16.10
N GLN A 178 3.13 -10.57 14.81
CA GLN A 178 1.77 -10.64 14.24
C GLN A 178 1.16 -12.02 14.43
N VAL A 179 1.90 -13.09 14.14
CA VAL A 179 1.49 -14.48 14.37
C VAL A 179 1.15 -14.71 15.84
N ASP A 180 2.02 -14.30 16.74
CA ASP A 180 1.80 -14.48 18.19
C ASP A 180 0.58 -13.72 18.69
N SER A 181 0.33 -12.51 18.16
CA SER A 181 -0.85 -11.73 18.52
C SER A 181 -2.13 -12.38 18.00
N LEU A 182 -2.16 -12.83 16.74
CA LEU A 182 -3.34 -13.52 16.19
C LEU A 182 -3.59 -14.83 16.88
N ARG A 183 -2.54 -15.63 17.15
CA ARG A 183 -2.65 -16.91 17.88
C ARG A 183 -3.26 -16.70 19.27
N ARG A 184 -2.76 -15.73 20.06
CA ARG A 184 -3.28 -15.42 21.39
C ARG A 184 -4.75 -14.98 21.35
N TRP A 185 -5.09 -14.13 20.39
CA TRP A 185 -6.46 -13.65 20.23
C TRP A 185 -7.41 -14.79 19.85
N LEU A 186 -7.03 -15.66 18.91
CA LEU A 186 -7.83 -16.81 18.51
C LEU A 186 -8.03 -17.81 19.67
N LEU A 187 -7.00 -18.06 20.48
CA LEU A 187 -7.12 -18.89 21.69
C LEU A 187 -8.13 -18.31 22.69
N GLN A 188 -8.19 -16.98 22.85
CA GLN A 188 -9.20 -16.33 23.68
C GLN A 188 -10.62 -16.49 23.14
N GLN A 189 -10.76 -16.71 21.83
CA GLN A 189 -12.04 -17.02 21.18
C GLN A 189 -12.35 -18.54 21.17
N GLY A 190 -11.53 -19.36 21.82
CA GLY A 190 -11.69 -20.82 21.84
C GLY A 190 -11.20 -21.53 20.56
N ILE A 191 -10.45 -20.84 19.69
CA ILE A 191 -9.93 -21.37 18.43
C ILE A 191 -8.45 -21.66 18.56
N ALA A 192 -8.08 -22.95 18.52
CA ALA A 192 -6.68 -23.39 18.52
C ALA A 192 -6.22 -23.61 17.07
N VAL A 193 -5.42 -22.69 16.55
CA VAL A 193 -4.80 -22.77 15.22
C VAL A 193 -3.43 -22.09 15.27
N ASP A 194 -2.52 -22.55 14.43
CA ASP A 194 -1.17 -22.01 14.32
C ASP A 194 -1.03 -21.23 13.00
N PRO A 195 -1.09 -19.87 13.05
CA PRO A 195 -0.94 -19.06 11.86
C PRO A 195 0.48 -19.16 11.29
N LYS A 196 0.59 -19.19 9.97
CA LYS A 196 1.85 -19.26 9.23
C LYS A 196 2.27 -17.85 8.79
N PRO A 197 3.46 -17.37 9.17
CA PRO A 197 3.96 -16.09 8.66
C PRO A 197 4.45 -16.21 7.23
N LEU A 198 4.25 -15.16 6.43
CA LEU A 198 4.78 -15.01 5.08
C LEU A 198 5.13 -13.55 4.84
N ILE A 199 6.30 -13.28 4.30
CA ILE A 199 6.76 -11.92 3.96
C ILE A 199 6.73 -11.76 2.44
N CYS A 200 6.04 -10.73 1.96
CA CYS A 200 5.94 -10.40 0.55
C CYS A 200 6.66 -9.08 0.25
N LEU A 201 7.69 -9.13 -0.59
CA LEU A 201 8.28 -7.93 -1.18
C LEU A 201 7.52 -7.60 -2.47
N SER A 202 6.67 -6.58 -2.42
CA SER A 202 5.64 -6.33 -3.45
C SER A 202 6.09 -5.42 -4.59
N HIS A 203 7.25 -4.74 -4.50
CA HIS A 203 7.70 -3.83 -5.54
C HIS A 203 8.06 -4.56 -6.83
N SER A 204 7.70 -3.98 -7.99
CA SER A 204 7.93 -4.60 -9.31
C SER A 204 9.41 -4.79 -9.67
N GLU A 205 10.29 -3.95 -9.12
CA GLU A 205 11.73 -3.97 -9.36
C GLU A 205 12.52 -4.65 -8.23
N VAL A 206 11.84 -5.44 -7.39
CA VAL A 206 12.51 -6.16 -6.31
C VAL A 206 13.13 -7.45 -6.83
N ALA A 207 14.34 -7.74 -6.38
CA ALA A 207 15.00 -9.05 -6.49
C ALA A 207 15.42 -9.52 -5.11
N LEU A 208 15.45 -10.83 -4.89
CA LEU A 208 15.78 -11.45 -3.62
C LEU A 208 16.99 -12.36 -3.77
N ASP A 209 17.93 -12.24 -2.84
CA ASP A 209 18.98 -13.21 -2.62
C ASP A 209 18.86 -13.83 -1.23
N ASN A 210 19.27 -15.09 -1.11
CA ASN A 210 19.33 -15.83 0.16
C ASN A 210 17.98 -15.98 0.89
N ALA A 211 16.86 -15.93 0.16
CA ALA A 211 15.53 -16.05 0.75
C ALA A 211 15.29 -17.42 1.42
N ASP A 212 15.90 -18.47 0.87
CA ASP A 212 15.82 -19.85 1.37
C ASP A 212 16.45 -20.06 2.76
N ALA A 213 17.38 -19.17 3.17
CA ALA A 213 17.95 -19.20 4.51
C ALA A 213 16.99 -18.68 5.60
N SER A 214 15.88 -18.07 5.21
CA SER A 214 14.92 -17.48 6.14
C SER A 214 14.01 -18.53 6.79
N PRO A 215 13.84 -18.50 8.13
CA PRO A 215 12.91 -19.37 8.83
C PRO A 215 11.42 -18.98 8.60
N VAL A 216 11.19 -17.81 8.03
CA VAL A 216 9.88 -17.31 7.56
C VAL A 216 9.98 -17.18 6.05
N PRO A 217 9.08 -17.76 5.26
CA PRO A 217 9.13 -17.61 3.81
C PRO A 217 9.13 -16.13 3.41
N VAL A 218 10.09 -15.77 2.53
CA VAL A 218 10.21 -14.43 1.96
C VAL A 218 10.10 -14.58 0.46
N VAL A 219 9.09 -13.94 -0.13
CA VAL A 219 8.76 -14.10 -1.55
C VAL A 219 8.60 -12.75 -2.24
N VAL A 220 8.79 -12.75 -3.55
CA VAL A 220 8.34 -11.63 -4.37
C VAL A 220 6.85 -11.76 -4.68
N ARG A 221 6.23 -10.64 -5.00
CA ARG A 221 4.81 -10.51 -5.32
C ARG A 221 4.27 -11.63 -6.23
N ASP A 222 5.02 -11.99 -7.27
CA ASP A 222 4.55 -12.93 -8.29
C ASP A 222 4.50 -14.39 -7.78
N GLN A 223 5.24 -14.71 -6.72
CA GLN A 223 5.25 -16.01 -6.03
C GLN A 223 4.23 -16.10 -4.89
N LEU A 224 3.60 -14.97 -4.50
CA LEU A 224 2.79 -14.87 -3.28
C LEU A 224 1.62 -15.88 -3.26
N ALA A 225 0.79 -15.88 -4.29
CA ALA A 225 -0.37 -16.78 -4.35
C ALA A 225 0.05 -18.25 -4.45
N GLU A 226 1.01 -18.56 -5.30
CA GLU A 226 1.54 -19.92 -5.47
C GLU A 226 2.12 -20.48 -4.16
N THR A 227 2.85 -19.68 -3.39
CA THR A 227 3.41 -20.08 -2.10
C THR A 227 2.32 -20.43 -1.10
N ILE A 228 1.23 -19.70 -1.06
CA ILE A 228 0.08 -19.98 -0.18
C ILE A 228 -0.65 -21.23 -0.67
N GLU A 229 -0.93 -21.34 -1.96
CA GLU A 229 -1.67 -22.45 -2.57
C GLU A 229 -0.93 -23.79 -2.47
N SER A 230 0.39 -23.77 -2.70
CA SER A 230 1.26 -24.97 -2.61
C SER A 230 1.63 -25.35 -1.18
N GLY A 231 1.18 -24.59 -0.20
CA GLY A 231 1.43 -24.89 1.21
C GLY A 231 0.91 -26.27 1.63
N ARG A 232 1.50 -26.87 2.66
CA ARG A 232 1.01 -28.17 3.18
C ARG A 232 -0.44 -28.04 3.62
N PRO A 233 -1.33 -28.95 3.21
CA PRO A 233 -2.71 -28.99 3.67
C PRO A 233 -2.80 -28.95 5.20
N SER A 234 -3.70 -28.13 5.72
CA SER A 234 -3.90 -27.94 7.15
C SER A 234 -5.37 -27.70 7.43
N ALA A 235 -6.00 -28.65 8.13
CA ALA A 235 -7.39 -28.49 8.51
C ALA A 235 -7.55 -27.29 9.43
N LEU A 236 -8.50 -26.43 9.09
CA LEU A 236 -8.86 -25.28 9.91
C LEU A 236 -9.96 -25.67 10.91
N PRO A 237 -9.88 -25.21 12.17
CA PRO A 237 -10.92 -25.48 13.17
C PRO A 237 -12.29 -24.95 12.74
N GLY A 238 -13.34 -25.65 13.11
CA GLY A 238 -14.71 -25.15 12.96
C GLY A 238 -14.90 -23.82 13.70
N GLY A 239 -15.69 -22.90 13.11
CA GLY A 239 -15.95 -21.58 13.69
C GLY A 239 -14.86 -20.53 13.42
N LEU A 240 -13.67 -20.89 12.90
CA LEU A 240 -12.60 -19.94 12.60
C LEU A 240 -13.09 -18.80 11.68
N PHE A 241 -13.81 -19.16 10.62
CA PHE A 241 -14.31 -18.17 9.65
C PHE A 241 -15.29 -17.17 10.28
N GLU A 242 -16.14 -17.64 11.19
CA GLU A 242 -17.07 -16.76 11.90
C GLU A 242 -16.32 -15.76 12.81
N VAL A 243 -15.32 -16.26 13.53
CA VAL A 243 -14.47 -15.45 14.41
C VAL A 243 -13.66 -14.43 13.62
N LEU A 244 -13.02 -14.82 12.51
CA LEU A 244 -12.28 -13.90 11.63
C LEU A 244 -13.21 -12.85 11.00
N SER A 245 -14.43 -13.25 10.64
CA SER A 245 -15.43 -12.33 10.06
C SER A 245 -15.87 -11.24 11.04
N ARG A 246 -15.84 -11.50 12.34
CA ARG A 246 -16.11 -10.48 13.37
C ARG A 246 -14.98 -9.43 13.44
N LEU A 247 -13.72 -9.87 13.27
CA LEU A 247 -12.57 -8.94 13.20
C LEU A 247 -12.67 -7.97 12.01
N GLY A 248 -13.00 -8.49 10.83
CA GLY A 248 -13.15 -7.66 9.64
C GLY A 248 -14.23 -6.57 9.79
N ARG A 249 -15.33 -6.89 10.47
CA ARG A 249 -16.42 -5.91 10.73
C ARG A 249 -16.03 -4.86 11.78
N SER A 250 -15.37 -5.27 12.85
CA SER A 250 -14.95 -4.36 13.93
C SER A 250 -13.92 -3.31 13.45
N GLY A 251 -13.08 -3.67 12.48
CA GLY A 251 -12.13 -2.75 11.86
C GLY A 251 -12.79 -1.63 11.04
N GLY A 252 -13.90 -1.94 10.36
CA GLY A 252 -14.70 -0.96 9.59
C GLY A 252 -15.41 0.06 10.49
N GLU A 253 -16.10 -0.40 11.52
CA GLU A 253 -16.85 0.47 12.45
C GLU A 253 -15.95 1.37 13.31
N ALA A 254 -14.73 0.92 13.65
CA ALA A 254 -13.78 1.74 14.40
C ALA A 254 -13.20 2.88 13.56
N LEU A 255 -13.13 2.72 12.24
CA LEU A 255 -12.71 3.77 11.31
C LEU A 255 -13.79 4.84 11.10
N GLU A 256 -15.07 4.45 11.08
CA GLU A 256 -16.19 5.41 10.94
C GLU A 256 -16.37 6.28 12.19
N ARG A 257 -16.01 5.78 13.38
CA ARG A 257 -16.09 6.57 14.64
C ARG A 257 -14.88 7.49 14.87
N ALA A 258 -13.79 7.31 14.13
CA ALA A 258 -12.55 8.09 14.25
C ALA A 258 -12.37 9.14 13.14
N ALA A 259 -13.27 9.18 12.15
CA ALA A 259 -13.33 10.16 11.06
C ALA A 259 -14.39 11.22 11.34
#